data_8cad0befd974ab01d29fda4000e6048f
#
_entry.id   8cad0befd974ab01d29fda4000e6048f
#
_cell.length_a   1.000
_cell.length_b   1.000
_cell.length_c   1.000
_cell.angle_alpha   90.00
_cell.angle_beta   90.00
_cell.angle_gamma   90.00
#
_symmetry.space_group_name_H-M   'P 1'
#
loop_
_entity.id
_entity.type
_entity.pdbx_description
1 polymer ?
#
loop_
_entity_poly.entity_id
_entity_poly.type
_entity_poly.pdbx_seq_one_letter_code
_entity_poly.pdbx_strand_id
1 'polypeptide(L)'
;LTASRVKKKFDRNLYNMVNKKSVDAGKKYLKSIGHRITSTKEDFKVDIRSSKDGEQYLTEVEVKLVWDGKWPDHWKDIQLSERKKRLIEYAKNNEKDLCFLIFNKSFTSAWKIDSNILDDCELREVPNRFVSKGEYFFIIPTEKAEFITL
;
A
#
# COMPACT_ATOMS: atom_id res chain seq x y z
N LEU A 1 10.26 -35.33 10.18
CA LEU A 1 10.14 -34.62 8.96
C LEU A 1 9.14 -33.50 9.05
N THR A 2 9.61 -32.35 9.02
CA THR A 2 8.72 -31.26 8.80
C THR A 2 8.01 -31.51 7.50
N ALA A 3 6.72 -31.69 7.60
CA ALA A 3 5.90 -31.58 6.44
C ALA A 3 6.40 -30.34 5.70
N SER A 4 6.91 -30.54 4.54
CA SER A 4 7.32 -29.45 3.70
C SER A 4 6.16 -28.48 3.69
N ARG A 5 6.37 -27.28 4.14
CA ARG A 5 5.40 -26.22 3.98
C ARG A 5 5.06 -26.14 2.53
N VAL A 6 3.86 -26.52 2.19
CA VAL A 6 3.35 -26.24 0.87
C VAL A 6 3.19 -24.72 0.82
N LYS A 7 4.05 -24.06 0.08
CA LYS A 7 3.95 -22.64 -0.09
C LYS A 7 2.73 -22.33 -0.93
N LYS A 8 2.00 -21.30 -0.54
CA LYS A 8 0.82 -20.86 -1.29
C LYS A 8 1.24 -20.50 -2.70
N LYS A 9 0.58 -21.11 -3.68
CA LYS A 9 0.87 -20.85 -5.08
C LYS A 9 0.40 -19.45 -5.45
N PHE A 10 1.25 -18.72 -6.15
CA PHE A 10 0.88 -17.40 -6.66
C PHE A 10 -0.16 -17.53 -7.76
N ASP A 11 -1.29 -16.85 -7.61
CA ASP A 11 -2.36 -16.83 -8.59
C ASP A 11 -2.35 -15.47 -9.30
N ARG A 12 -1.84 -15.47 -10.53
CA ARG A 12 -1.72 -14.26 -11.32
C ARG A 12 -3.06 -13.64 -11.69
N ASN A 13 -4.06 -14.47 -11.97
CA ASN A 13 -5.38 -13.95 -12.33
C ASN A 13 -6.04 -13.25 -11.16
N LEU A 14 -5.94 -13.84 -9.98
CA LEU A 14 -6.45 -13.24 -8.76
C LEU A 14 -5.69 -11.94 -8.46
N TYR A 15 -4.37 -11.95 -8.58
CA TYR A 15 -3.54 -10.78 -8.36
C TYR A 15 -3.95 -9.62 -9.29
N ASN A 16 -4.09 -9.89 -10.58
CA ASN A 16 -4.46 -8.86 -11.55
C ASN A 16 -5.85 -8.29 -11.27
N MET A 17 -6.80 -9.13 -10.90
CA MET A 17 -8.15 -8.69 -10.58
C MET A 17 -8.18 -7.81 -9.33
N VAL A 18 -7.48 -8.22 -8.28
CA VAL A 18 -7.40 -7.45 -7.03
C VAL A 18 -6.67 -6.14 -7.26
N ASN A 19 -5.57 -6.17 -8.01
CA ASN A 19 -4.82 -4.96 -8.32
C ASN A 19 -5.67 -3.94 -9.08
N LYS A 20 -6.44 -4.39 -10.06
CA LYS A 20 -7.33 -3.50 -10.80
C LYS A 20 -8.38 -2.86 -9.88
N LYS A 21 -9.01 -3.67 -9.02
CA LYS A 21 -10.00 -3.16 -8.08
C LYS A 21 -9.40 -2.15 -7.10
N SER A 22 -8.19 -2.39 -6.62
CA SER A 22 -7.54 -1.48 -5.68
C SER A 22 -7.16 -0.16 -6.36
N VAL A 23 -6.68 -0.20 -7.60
CA VAL A 23 -6.39 1.02 -8.36
C VAL A 23 -7.67 1.82 -8.59
N ASP A 24 -8.75 1.16 -9.01
CA ASP A 24 -10.04 1.82 -9.23
C ASP A 24 -10.58 2.45 -7.94
N ALA A 25 -10.47 1.74 -6.82
CA ALA A 25 -10.89 2.25 -5.52
C ALA A 25 -10.04 3.46 -5.10
N GLY A 26 -8.74 3.39 -5.33
CA GLY A 26 -7.83 4.50 -5.04
C GLY A 26 -8.15 5.73 -5.85
N LYS A 27 -8.41 5.57 -7.15
CA LYS A 27 -8.82 6.68 -8.02
C LYS A 27 -10.11 7.32 -7.53
N LYS A 28 -11.09 6.49 -7.18
CA LYS A 28 -12.38 6.97 -6.68
C LYS A 28 -12.21 7.79 -5.39
N TYR A 29 -11.41 7.28 -4.47
CA TYR A 29 -11.13 7.99 -3.23
C TYR A 29 -10.46 9.34 -3.52
N LEU A 30 -9.41 9.36 -4.32
CA LEU A 30 -8.68 10.59 -4.64
C LEU A 30 -9.59 11.62 -5.30
N LYS A 31 -10.44 11.22 -6.23
CA LYS A 31 -11.42 12.12 -6.83
C LYS A 31 -12.37 12.69 -5.78
N SER A 32 -12.78 11.87 -4.82
CA SER A 32 -13.69 12.31 -3.76
C SER A 32 -13.10 13.40 -2.87
N ILE A 33 -11.78 13.48 -2.77
CA ILE A 33 -11.09 14.51 -1.98
C ILE A 33 -10.48 15.61 -2.86
N GLY A 34 -10.88 15.69 -4.12
CA GLY A 34 -10.53 16.80 -4.98
C GLY A 34 -9.37 16.61 -5.93
N HIS A 35 -8.82 15.40 -6.02
CA HIS A 35 -7.75 15.14 -6.97
C HIS A 35 -8.26 14.94 -8.38
N ARG A 36 -7.48 15.38 -9.34
CA ARG A 36 -7.65 15.05 -10.74
C ARG A 36 -6.65 13.95 -11.07
N ILE A 37 -7.14 12.85 -11.63
CA ILE A 37 -6.26 11.74 -12.03
C ILE A 37 -5.55 12.15 -13.32
N THR A 38 -4.23 12.09 -13.31
CA THR A 38 -3.43 12.38 -14.47
C THR A 38 -3.00 11.07 -15.08
N SER A 39 -3.56 10.75 -16.24
CA SER A 39 -3.13 9.58 -16.97
C SER A 39 -1.81 9.87 -17.63
N THR A 40 -0.83 9.01 -17.39
CA THR A 40 0.46 9.21 -18.01
C THR A 40 1.06 7.90 -18.43
N LYS A 41 1.85 7.98 -19.45
CA LYS A 41 2.92 7.04 -19.62
C LYS A 41 3.95 7.40 -18.59
N GLU A 42 4.32 6.43 -17.79
CA GLU A 42 5.26 6.75 -16.80
C GLU A 42 6.57 6.07 -16.93
N ASP A 43 7.60 6.80 -16.58
CA ASP A 43 8.96 6.32 -16.52
C ASP A 43 9.20 5.51 -15.28
N PHE A 44 8.36 5.71 -14.27
CA PHE A 44 8.46 5.05 -13.00
C PHE A 44 7.09 4.46 -12.64
N LYS A 45 7.06 3.17 -12.38
CA LYS A 45 5.81 2.46 -12.16
C LYS A 45 5.22 2.79 -10.80
N VAL A 46 4.22 3.66 -10.81
CA VAL A 46 3.39 3.97 -9.65
C VAL A 46 1.94 3.70 -10.02
N ASP A 47 1.15 3.28 -9.05
CA ASP A 47 -0.22 2.86 -9.31
C ASP A 47 -1.11 4.00 -9.79
N ILE A 48 -1.02 5.17 -9.15
CA ILE A 48 -1.86 6.30 -9.50
C ILE A 48 -1.07 7.59 -9.43
N ARG A 49 -1.22 8.43 -10.46
CA ARG A 49 -0.73 9.81 -10.47
C ARG A 49 -1.91 10.75 -10.44
N SER A 50 -1.83 11.79 -9.63
CA SER A 50 -2.90 12.77 -9.54
C SER A 50 -2.34 14.16 -9.26
N SER A 51 -3.20 15.17 -9.42
CA SER A 51 -2.87 16.55 -9.06
C SER A 51 -4.00 17.17 -8.28
N LYS A 52 -3.65 18.07 -7.37
CA LYS A 52 -4.60 18.82 -6.58
C LYS A 52 -3.93 20.14 -6.20
N ASP A 53 -4.61 21.26 -6.45
CA ASP A 53 -4.13 22.59 -6.09
C ASP A 53 -2.71 22.88 -6.59
N GLY A 54 -2.39 22.39 -7.80
CA GLY A 54 -1.08 22.59 -8.41
C GLY A 54 0.00 21.65 -7.95
N GLU A 55 -0.28 20.78 -6.97
CA GLU A 55 0.67 19.81 -6.47
C GLU A 55 0.53 18.46 -7.16
N GLN A 56 1.65 17.77 -7.32
CA GLN A 56 1.70 16.42 -7.91
C GLN A 56 1.72 15.37 -6.83
N TYR A 57 0.88 14.36 -6.98
CA TYR A 57 0.76 13.27 -6.00
C TYR A 57 0.98 11.93 -6.64
N LEU A 58 1.69 11.05 -5.92
CA LEU A 58 1.86 9.66 -6.27
C LEU A 58 1.14 8.82 -5.22
N THR A 59 0.38 7.83 -5.64
CA THR A 59 -0.34 6.96 -4.72
C THR A 59 -0.12 5.50 -5.10
N GLU A 60 0.33 4.72 -4.13
CA GLU A 60 0.42 3.27 -4.26
C GLU A 60 -0.73 2.65 -3.51
N VAL A 61 -1.31 1.62 -4.07
CA VAL A 61 -2.46 0.95 -3.48
C VAL A 61 -2.15 -0.52 -3.20
N GLU A 62 -2.79 -1.04 -2.18
CA GLU A 62 -2.60 -2.41 -1.76
C GLU A 62 -3.87 -2.89 -1.06
N VAL A 63 -4.16 -4.18 -1.14
CA VAL A 63 -5.28 -4.79 -0.42
C VAL A 63 -4.74 -5.78 0.58
N LYS A 64 -5.17 -5.68 1.80
CA LYS A 64 -4.86 -6.65 2.84
C LYS A 64 -6.00 -7.65 2.93
N LEU A 65 -5.85 -8.78 2.25
CA LEU A 65 -6.93 -9.76 2.11
C LEU A 65 -7.33 -10.42 3.43
N VAL A 66 -6.44 -10.40 4.43
CA VAL A 66 -6.77 -10.91 5.77
C VAL A 66 -7.55 -9.90 6.61
N TRP A 67 -7.66 -8.67 6.14
CA TRP A 67 -8.45 -7.64 6.79
C TRP A 67 -9.84 -7.62 6.19
N ASP A 68 -10.75 -8.33 6.83
CA ASP A 68 -12.14 -8.41 6.42
C ASP A 68 -12.99 -7.63 7.41
N GLY A 69 -13.69 -6.60 6.93
CA GLY A 69 -14.51 -5.75 7.77
C GLY A 69 -13.70 -4.81 8.65
N LYS A 70 -13.96 -4.86 9.95
CA LYS A 70 -13.32 -3.97 10.92
C LYS A 70 -11.84 -4.32 11.13
N TRP A 71 -11.01 -3.30 11.33
CA TRP A 71 -9.61 -3.51 11.74
C TRP A 71 -9.59 -4.12 13.14
N PRO A 72 -8.94 -5.28 13.33
CA PRO A 72 -8.90 -5.92 14.65
C PRO A 72 -8.20 -5.06 15.70
N ASP A 73 -8.78 -4.99 16.89
CA ASP A 73 -8.24 -4.15 17.96
C ASP A 73 -6.83 -4.56 18.40
N HIS A 74 -6.48 -5.85 18.24
CA HIS A 74 -5.15 -6.33 18.63
C HIS A 74 -4.08 -6.10 17.56
N TRP A 75 -4.46 -5.64 16.38
CA TRP A 75 -3.49 -5.26 15.35
C TRP A 75 -3.03 -3.84 15.60
N LYS A 76 -1.87 -3.68 16.24
CA LYS A 76 -1.35 -2.38 16.65
C LYS A 76 -0.55 -1.69 15.57
N ASP A 77 -0.11 -2.45 14.57
CA ASP A 77 0.77 -1.96 13.52
C ASP A 77 0.28 -2.34 12.14
N ILE A 78 0.63 -1.51 11.18
CA ILE A 78 0.42 -1.75 9.75
C ILE A 78 1.78 -2.11 9.15
N GLN A 79 1.83 -3.13 8.31
CA GLN A 79 3.07 -3.55 7.67
C GLN A 79 3.09 -3.12 6.21
N LEU A 80 4.19 -2.53 5.78
CA LEU A 80 4.41 -2.13 4.39
C LEU A 80 5.78 -2.64 3.95
N SER A 81 5.84 -3.33 2.81
CA SER A 81 7.07 -3.95 2.33
C SER A 81 8.18 -2.93 2.09
N GLU A 82 9.40 -3.27 2.52
CA GLU A 82 10.60 -2.48 2.26
C GLU A 82 10.84 -2.26 0.76
N ARG A 83 10.30 -3.11 -0.09
CA ARG A 83 10.41 -2.96 -1.55
C ARG A 83 9.86 -1.62 -2.04
N LYS A 84 9.03 -0.95 -1.25
CA LYS A 84 8.51 0.38 -1.57
C LYS A 84 9.57 1.48 -1.42
N LYS A 85 10.72 1.17 -0.83
CA LYS A 85 11.77 2.14 -0.56
C LYS A 85 12.26 2.86 -1.81
N ARG A 86 12.35 2.16 -2.92
CA ARG A 86 12.77 2.75 -4.20
C ARG A 86 11.81 3.86 -4.65
N LEU A 87 10.51 3.64 -4.50
CA LEU A 87 9.50 4.62 -4.85
C LEU A 87 9.53 5.81 -3.89
N ILE A 88 9.77 5.54 -2.61
CA ILE A 88 9.91 6.60 -1.59
C ILE A 88 11.08 7.53 -1.95
N GLU A 89 12.22 6.96 -2.33
CA GLU A 89 13.39 7.73 -2.73
C GLU A 89 13.12 8.54 -4.01
N TYR A 90 12.45 7.93 -4.98
CA TYR A 90 12.07 8.62 -6.21
C TYR A 90 11.19 9.84 -5.91
N ALA A 91 10.20 9.69 -5.05
CA ALA A 91 9.30 10.78 -4.69
C ALA A 91 10.06 11.92 -4.02
N LYS A 92 10.97 11.62 -3.10
CA LYS A 92 11.80 12.63 -2.43
C LYS A 92 12.68 13.37 -3.42
N ASN A 93 13.35 12.65 -4.30
CA ASN A 93 14.28 13.24 -5.26
C ASN A 93 13.56 14.11 -6.30
N ASN A 94 12.28 13.90 -6.53
CA ASN A 94 11.50 14.63 -7.52
C ASN A 94 10.47 15.57 -6.86
N GLU A 95 10.56 15.78 -5.55
CA GLU A 95 9.70 16.67 -4.79
C GLU A 95 8.22 16.38 -5.00
N LYS A 96 7.85 15.10 -4.99
CA LYS A 96 6.46 14.65 -5.14
C LYS A 96 5.95 14.06 -3.84
N ASP A 97 4.69 14.33 -3.54
CA ASP A 97 4.03 13.72 -2.40
C ASP A 97 3.66 12.29 -2.75
N LEU A 98 4.05 11.36 -1.90
CA LEU A 98 3.73 9.95 -2.06
C LEU A 98 2.93 9.47 -0.86
N CYS A 99 1.82 8.80 -1.11
CA CYS A 99 1.09 8.11 -0.05
C CYS A 99 0.75 6.69 -0.46
N PHE A 100 0.45 5.88 0.55
CA PHE A 100 0.03 4.50 0.39
C PHE A 100 -1.38 4.35 0.90
N LEU A 101 -2.23 3.67 0.13
CA LEU A 101 -3.58 3.31 0.55
C LEU A 101 -3.64 1.80 0.68
N ILE A 102 -3.93 1.34 1.88
CA ILE A 102 -4.08 -0.08 2.17
C ILE A 102 -5.53 -0.35 2.48
N PHE A 103 -6.21 -1.04 1.57
CA PHE A 103 -7.64 -1.32 1.67
C PHE A 103 -7.91 -2.62 2.41
N ASN A 104 -9.07 -2.69 3.05
CA ASN A 104 -9.58 -3.97 3.49
C ASN A 104 -10.13 -4.76 2.30
N LYS A 105 -10.43 -6.03 2.54
CA LYS A 105 -10.86 -6.97 1.51
C LYS A 105 -12.09 -6.49 0.72
N SER A 106 -13.02 -5.81 1.39
CA SER A 106 -14.28 -5.35 0.79
C SER A 106 -14.23 -3.92 0.25
N PHE A 107 -13.09 -3.23 0.35
CA PHE A 107 -12.93 -1.85 -0.09
C PHE A 107 -13.89 -0.88 0.61
N THR A 108 -14.20 -1.15 1.87
CA THR A 108 -15.05 -0.27 2.68
C THR A 108 -14.26 0.62 3.62
N SER A 109 -12.99 0.29 3.82
CA SER A 109 -12.08 1.06 4.68
C SER A 109 -10.67 0.98 4.14
N ALA A 110 -9.86 1.96 4.52
CA ALA A 110 -8.45 1.98 4.16
C ALA A 110 -7.61 2.67 5.22
N TRP A 111 -6.33 2.31 5.27
CA TRP A 111 -5.32 3.11 5.95
C TRP A 111 -4.61 3.97 4.92
N LYS A 112 -4.50 5.25 5.18
CA LYS A 112 -3.72 6.19 4.36
C LYS A 112 -2.44 6.51 5.12
N ILE A 113 -1.30 6.27 4.46
CA ILE A 113 0.02 6.42 5.06
C ILE A 113 0.83 7.38 4.20
N ASP A 114 1.22 8.50 4.78
CA ASP A 114 2.12 9.44 4.11
C ASP A 114 3.54 8.87 4.16
N SER A 115 4.25 8.91 3.04
CA SER A 115 5.60 8.36 2.97
C SER A 115 6.59 9.04 3.92
N ASN A 116 6.32 10.27 4.31
CA ASN A 116 7.21 11.02 5.23
C ASN A 116 7.37 10.36 6.59
N ILE A 117 6.37 9.61 7.05
CA ILE A 117 6.45 8.97 8.36
C ILE A 117 7.33 7.73 8.36
N LEU A 118 7.66 7.20 7.18
CA LEU A 118 8.36 5.92 7.08
C LEU A 118 9.82 6.00 7.49
N ASP A 119 10.42 7.18 7.42
CA ASP A 119 11.81 7.38 7.84
C ASP A 119 12.01 7.08 9.32
N ASP A 120 10.98 7.30 10.13
CA ASP A 120 11.03 7.10 11.57
C ASP A 120 10.43 5.75 12.00
N CYS A 121 10.01 4.93 11.03
CA CYS A 121 9.42 3.64 11.34
C CYS A 121 10.47 2.55 11.43
N GLU A 122 10.21 1.60 12.31
CA GLU A 122 11.03 0.41 12.46
C GLU A 122 10.98 -0.45 11.19
N LEU A 123 12.11 -1.05 10.82
CA LEU A 123 12.16 -2.12 9.84
C LEU A 123 12.31 -3.44 10.57
N ARG A 124 11.46 -4.38 10.25
CA ARG A 124 11.46 -5.70 10.91
C ARG A 124 11.39 -6.81 9.90
N GLU A 125 12.17 -7.86 10.11
CA GLU A 125 12.07 -9.06 9.30
C GLU A 125 10.86 -9.87 9.74
N VAL A 126 10.02 -10.25 8.76
CA VAL A 126 8.80 -11.02 9.01
C VAL A 126 8.84 -12.26 8.12
N PRO A 127 8.44 -13.43 8.64
CA PRO A 127 8.39 -14.64 7.83
C PRO A 127 7.49 -14.45 6.60
N ASN A 128 7.94 -14.98 5.47
CA ASN A 128 7.24 -14.84 4.21
C ASN A 128 6.69 -16.19 3.75
N ARG A 129 5.45 -16.19 3.24
CA ARG A 129 4.79 -17.42 2.78
C ARG A 129 5.37 -17.97 1.48
N PHE A 130 6.00 -17.13 0.68
CA PHE A 130 6.40 -17.47 -0.68
C PHE A 130 7.87 -17.79 -0.81
N VAL A 131 8.69 -17.36 0.13
CA VAL A 131 10.13 -17.60 0.13
C VAL A 131 10.57 -18.13 1.48
N SER A 132 11.67 -18.86 1.51
CA SER A 132 12.20 -19.43 2.76
C SER A 132 12.80 -18.37 3.66
N LYS A 133 13.27 -17.30 3.07
CA LYS A 133 13.86 -16.15 3.77
C LYS A 133 12.77 -15.17 4.16
N GLY A 134 12.88 -14.58 5.33
CA GLY A 134 11.97 -13.52 5.73
C GLY A 134 12.07 -12.29 4.82
N GLU A 135 11.11 -11.43 4.94
CA GLU A 135 11.05 -10.19 4.20
C GLU A 135 11.00 -9.04 5.20
N TYR A 136 11.63 -7.91 4.87
CA TYR A 136 11.60 -6.74 5.74
C TYR A 136 10.39 -5.87 5.45
N PHE A 137 9.79 -5.35 6.52
CA PHE A 137 8.64 -4.47 6.47
C PHE A 137 8.86 -3.25 7.33
N PHE A 138 8.36 -2.12 6.85
CA PHE A 138 8.13 -0.96 7.70
C PHE A 138 7.00 -1.32 8.65
N ILE A 139 7.20 -1.07 9.94
CA ILE A 139 6.19 -1.30 10.97
C ILE A 139 5.62 0.06 11.35
N ILE A 140 4.38 0.31 10.99
CA ILE A 140 3.75 1.60 11.13
C ILE A 140 2.71 1.53 12.23
N PRO A 141 2.93 2.21 13.36
CA PRO A 141 1.89 2.28 14.40
C PRO A 141 0.61 2.88 13.81
N THR A 142 -0.53 2.33 14.19
CA THR A 142 -1.82 2.78 13.63
C THR A 142 -2.10 4.26 13.89
N GLU A 143 -1.60 4.80 15.02
CA GLU A 143 -1.78 6.21 15.33
C GLU A 143 -1.03 7.16 14.38
N LYS A 144 -0.09 6.65 13.59
CA LYS A 144 0.64 7.44 12.60
C LYS A 144 0.02 7.40 11.22
N ALA A 145 -1.05 6.65 11.05
CA ALA A 145 -1.79 6.54 9.79
C ALA A 145 -3.17 7.13 9.94
N GLU A 146 -3.78 7.48 8.82
CA GLU A 146 -5.14 8.00 8.80
C GLU A 146 -6.10 6.88 8.41
N PHE A 147 -7.12 6.64 9.25
CA PHE A 147 -8.15 5.66 8.92
C PHE A 147 -9.22 6.32 8.07
N ILE A 148 -9.56 5.67 6.95
CA ILE A 148 -10.51 6.19 5.99
C ILE A 148 -11.68 5.23 5.87
N THR A 149 -12.89 5.77 5.99
CA THR A 149 -14.12 5.05 5.71
C THR A 149 -14.57 5.44 4.30
N LEU A 150 -14.78 4.46 3.48
CA LEU A 150 -15.13 4.66 2.07
C LEU A 150 -16.63 4.59 1.81
#